data_2cd01b89a1b4ff6ad5beec9bac8a7cd8
#
_entry.id   2cd01b89a1b4ff6ad5beec9bac8a7cd8
#
_cell.length_a   1.000
_cell.length_b   1.000
_cell.length_c   1.000
_cell.angle_alpha   90.00
_cell.angle_beta   90.00
_cell.angle_gamma   90.00
#
_symmetry.space_group_name_H-M   'P 1'
#
loop_
_entity.id
_entity.type
_entity.pdbx_description
1 polymer ?
#
loop_
_entity_poly.entity_id
_entity_poly.type
_entity_poly.pdbx_seq_one_letter_code
_entity_poly.pdbx_strand_id
1 'polypeptide(L)'
;MRVSIITTCFNRAKTIRGAIESVLGQDYPEIEYIVVDGASNDGSLSIIQEYQDRIAKIVSESDHGMYEAINKGIRMSTGDIIGLVHSDDFLYDSHTISAIVEEFKRTNADFLYGDGIYVDANNTRKIIRNWIGGPYYRWKVRCGWLPLHPTCYIRRDVMMREGLYDESYKIAADTDLLVRYLYKANLKVAYLKRKIIRMRMGGLSTDSEKRRAMWDEDIRLYTAHGFWALPTKVMKMMWKVPQFVEAKFIK
;
A
#
# COMPACT_ATOMS: atom_id res chain seq x y z
N MET A 1 -16.66 13.06 -1.95
CA MET A 1 -16.18 11.68 -1.83
C MET A 1 -15.10 11.68 -0.77
N ARG A 2 -15.35 11.06 0.36
CA ARG A 2 -14.40 11.06 1.49
C ARG A 2 -13.35 9.98 1.30
N VAL A 3 -12.08 10.29 1.58
CA VAL A 3 -10.96 9.33 1.49
C VAL A 3 -10.44 9.04 2.88
N SER A 4 -10.49 7.78 3.31
CA SER A 4 -9.81 7.34 4.54
C SER A 4 -8.40 6.90 4.20
N ILE A 5 -7.41 7.58 4.77
CA ILE A 5 -6.01 7.19 4.72
C ILE A 5 -5.64 6.51 6.03
N ILE A 6 -5.06 5.32 5.95
CA ILE A 6 -4.66 4.55 7.12
C ILE A 6 -3.14 4.44 7.15
N THR A 7 -2.55 4.79 8.28
CA THR A 7 -1.13 4.56 8.56
C THR A 7 -1.01 3.62 9.75
N THR A 8 -0.30 2.50 9.57
CA THR A 8 0.08 1.61 10.67
C THR A 8 1.50 1.90 11.10
N CYS A 9 1.76 1.90 12.40
CA CYS A 9 3.04 2.23 12.99
C CYS A 9 3.44 1.20 14.05
N PHE A 10 4.68 0.73 14.01
CA PHE A 10 5.31 0.01 15.11
C PHE A 10 6.81 0.31 15.10
N ASN A 11 7.26 1.07 16.12
CA ASN A 11 8.65 1.49 16.28
C ASN A 11 9.24 2.17 15.03
N ARG A 12 8.68 3.34 14.66
CA ARG A 12 9.03 4.14 13.48
C ARG A 12 9.27 5.62 13.80
N ALA A 13 9.79 5.96 14.98
CA ALA A 13 10.03 7.34 15.39
C ALA A 13 10.83 8.16 14.36
N LYS A 14 11.75 7.53 13.63
CA LYS A 14 12.58 8.21 12.61
C LYS A 14 11.83 8.62 11.35
N THR A 15 10.70 8.00 11.04
CA THR A 15 10.04 8.15 9.74
C THR A 15 8.58 8.57 9.82
N ILE A 16 7.88 8.23 10.90
CA ILE A 16 6.43 8.44 11.05
C ILE A 16 6.02 9.93 10.85
N ARG A 17 6.83 10.89 11.29
CA ARG A 17 6.57 12.32 11.08
C ARG A 17 6.39 12.65 9.60
N GLY A 18 7.30 12.18 8.74
CA GLY A 18 7.22 12.44 7.31
C GLY A 18 6.00 11.79 6.66
N ALA A 19 5.58 10.61 7.11
CA ALA A 19 4.35 9.97 6.64
C ALA A 19 3.12 10.82 7.02
N ILE A 20 3.01 11.24 8.29
CA ILE A 20 1.90 12.09 8.79
C ILE A 20 1.84 13.40 8.00
N GLU A 21 2.96 14.11 7.88
CA GLU A 21 3.01 15.40 7.19
C GLU A 21 2.64 15.28 5.71
N SER A 22 2.99 14.17 5.05
CA SER A 22 2.64 13.92 3.65
C SER A 22 1.14 13.76 3.43
N VAL A 23 0.42 13.19 4.41
CA VAL A 23 -1.04 13.06 4.37
C VAL A 23 -1.72 14.37 4.75
N LEU A 24 -1.29 14.99 5.83
CA LEU A 24 -1.86 16.25 6.31
C LEU A 24 -1.56 17.46 5.41
N GLY A 25 -0.58 17.34 4.53
CA GLY A 25 -0.21 18.37 3.53
C GLY A 25 -0.93 18.21 2.17
N GLN A 26 -1.91 17.30 2.06
CA GLN A 26 -2.69 17.17 0.84
C GLN A 26 -3.68 18.32 0.67
N ASP A 27 -3.93 18.73 -0.57
CA ASP A 27 -4.87 19.80 -0.94
C ASP A 27 -6.35 19.38 -0.91
N TYR A 28 -6.61 18.07 -0.80
CA TYR A 28 -7.96 17.53 -0.76
C TYR A 28 -8.60 17.66 0.63
N PRO A 29 -9.75 18.35 0.80
CA PRO A 29 -10.27 18.68 2.12
C PRO A 29 -10.97 17.51 2.84
N GLU A 30 -11.49 16.53 2.09
CA GLU A 30 -12.32 15.44 2.64
C GLU A 30 -11.46 14.19 2.95
N ILE A 31 -10.38 14.34 3.72
CA ILE A 31 -9.54 13.25 4.18
C ILE A 31 -9.90 12.87 5.62
N GLU A 32 -10.20 11.59 5.85
CA GLU A 32 -10.23 10.98 7.17
C GLU A 32 -8.89 10.27 7.42
N TYR A 33 -8.02 10.89 8.21
CA TYR A 33 -6.74 10.29 8.52
C TYR A 33 -6.83 9.44 9.79
N ILE A 34 -6.40 8.17 9.72
CA ILE A 34 -6.46 7.18 10.80
C ILE A 34 -5.04 6.64 11.02
N VAL A 35 -4.57 6.69 12.26
CA VAL A 35 -3.27 6.12 12.65
C VAL A 35 -3.50 4.99 13.66
N VAL A 36 -2.94 3.82 13.36
CA VAL A 36 -2.97 2.64 14.22
C VAL A 36 -1.54 2.31 14.63
N ASP A 37 -1.23 2.53 15.90
CA ASP A 37 0.06 2.26 16.50
C ASP A 37 0.01 0.92 17.27
N GLY A 38 0.96 0.04 17.01
CA GLY A 38 1.07 -1.30 17.61
C GLY A 38 1.71 -1.29 19.00
N ALA A 39 1.41 -0.30 19.85
CA ALA A 39 2.04 -0.06 21.14
C ALA A 39 3.56 0.18 21.03
N SER A 40 3.96 1.14 20.21
CA SER A 40 5.36 1.53 20.03
C SER A 40 5.99 2.05 21.32
N ASN A 41 7.28 1.73 21.51
CA ASN A 41 8.05 2.12 22.70
C ASN A 41 9.32 2.94 22.37
N ASP A 42 9.49 3.39 21.12
CA ASP A 42 10.65 4.15 20.63
C ASP A 42 10.40 5.65 20.51
N GLY A 43 9.25 6.16 21.00
CA GLY A 43 8.84 7.55 20.87
C GLY A 43 7.90 7.82 19.68
N SER A 44 7.57 6.82 18.85
CA SER A 44 6.64 6.97 17.72
C SER A 44 5.29 7.53 18.16
N LEU A 45 4.70 6.99 19.24
CA LEU A 45 3.40 7.44 19.75
C LEU A 45 3.42 8.91 20.15
N SER A 46 4.50 9.37 20.81
CA SER A 46 4.64 10.78 21.20
C SER A 46 4.63 11.70 19.97
N ILE A 47 5.31 11.28 18.87
CA ILE A 47 5.30 12.05 17.62
C ILE A 47 3.90 12.06 17.00
N ILE A 48 3.17 10.94 17.01
CA ILE A 48 1.79 10.85 16.50
C ILE A 48 0.88 11.81 17.28
N GLN A 49 1.02 11.87 18.60
CA GLN A 49 0.23 12.73 19.48
C GLN A 49 0.45 14.24 19.22
N GLU A 50 1.61 14.67 18.69
CA GLU A 50 1.82 16.07 18.28
C GLU A 50 0.82 16.53 17.20
N TYR A 51 0.21 15.59 16.46
CA TYR A 51 -0.74 15.86 15.38
C TYR A 51 -2.19 15.46 15.73
N GLN A 52 -2.50 15.15 16.99
CA GLN A 52 -3.79 14.61 17.41
C GLN A 52 -4.99 15.47 16.97
N ASP A 53 -4.86 16.78 16.95
CA ASP A 53 -5.93 17.71 16.57
C ASP A 53 -6.27 17.66 15.05
N ARG A 54 -5.40 17.03 14.25
CA ARG A 54 -5.51 16.93 12.80
C ARG A 54 -5.70 15.49 12.30
N ILE A 55 -5.54 14.51 13.17
CA ILE A 55 -5.75 13.09 12.88
C ILE A 55 -7.15 12.70 13.38
N ALA A 56 -7.97 12.17 12.49
CA ALA A 56 -9.36 11.86 12.82
C ALA A 56 -9.49 10.75 13.87
N LYS A 57 -8.59 9.76 13.85
CA LYS A 57 -8.58 8.65 14.81
C LYS A 57 -7.15 8.18 15.07
N ILE A 58 -6.79 8.06 16.34
CA ILE A 58 -5.53 7.46 16.81
C ILE A 58 -5.90 6.31 17.73
N VAL A 59 -5.34 5.14 17.45
CA VAL A 59 -5.41 3.95 18.33
C VAL A 59 -3.99 3.47 18.56
N SER A 60 -3.63 3.22 19.83
CA SER A 60 -2.35 2.64 20.20
C SER A 60 -2.63 1.46 21.13
N GLU A 61 -2.43 0.27 20.60
CA GLU A 61 -2.58 -1.00 21.32
C GLU A 61 -1.77 -2.10 20.64
N SER A 62 -1.39 -3.12 21.38
CA SER A 62 -0.64 -4.25 20.83
C SER A 62 -1.43 -4.96 19.74
N ASP A 63 -0.75 -5.35 18.67
CA ASP A 63 -1.26 -6.15 17.56
C ASP A 63 -0.40 -7.39 17.31
N HIS A 64 -0.94 -8.35 16.53
CA HIS A 64 -0.23 -9.57 16.13
C HIS A 64 0.47 -9.41 14.76
N GLY A 65 0.55 -8.18 14.26
CA GLY A 65 1.24 -7.83 13.04
C GLY A 65 0.55 -6.74 12.21
N MET A 66 1.27 -6.23 11.23
CA MET A 66 0.87 -5.09 10.39
C MET A 66 -0.54 -5.25 9.78
N TYR A 67 -0.91 -6.45 9.34
CA TYR A 67 -2.20 -6.65 8.65
C TYR A 67 -3.39 -6.59 9.61
N GLU A 68 -3.23 -7.00 10.88
CA GLU A 68 -4.24 -6.78 11.90
C GLU A 68 -4.45 -5.28 12.14
N ALA A 69 -3.35 -4.52 12.27
CA ALA A 69 -3.41 -3.07 12.41
C ALA A 69 -4.09 -2.39 11.20
N ILE A 70 -3.78 -2.82 9.97
CA ILE A 70 -4.44 -2.32 8.75
C ILE A 70 -5.94 -2.65 8.80
N ASN A 71 -6.31 -3.89 9.08
CA ASN A 71 -7.71 -4.32 9.17
C ASN A 71 -8.49 -3.54 10.23
N LYS A 72 -7.86 -3.25 11.37
CA LYS A 72 -8.44 -2.40 12.43
C LYS A 72 -8.73 -1.00 11.88
N GLY A 73 -7.77 -0.38 11.20
CA GLY A 73 -7.93 0.92 10.56
C GLY A 73 -9.06 0.93 9.52
N ILE A 74 -9.16 -0.12 8.69
CA ILE A 74 -10.23 -0.25 7.68
C ILE A 74 -11.60 -0.35 8.34
N ARG A 75 -11.74 -1.16 9.40
CA ARG A 75 -13.02 -1.31 10.12
C ARG A 75 -13.48 0.01 10.75
N MET A 76 -12.54 0.82 11.24
CA MET A 76 -12.83 2.12 11.82
C MET A 76 -13.10 3.21 10.79
N SER A 77 -12.69 3.03 9.54
CA SER A 77 -12.85 4.03 8.48
C SER A 77 -14.31 4.27 8.11
N THR A 78 -14.61 5.49 7.69
CA THR A 78 -15.97 5.91 7.26
C THR A 78 -15.99 6.51 5.86
N GLY A 79 -14.83 6.69 5.23
CA GLY A 79 -14.73 7.23 3.88
C GLY A 79 -15.22 6.29 2.80
N ASP A 80 -15.50 6.84 1.63
CA ASP A 80 -15.93 6.10 0.44
C ASP A 80 -14.80 5.26 -0.16
N ILE A 81 -13.56 5.76 -0.01
CA ILE A 81 -12.33 5.18 -0.56
C ILE A 81 -11.34 4.97 0.56
N ILE A 82 -10.61 3.86 0.50
CA ILE A 82 -9.52 3.52 1.42
C ILE A 82 -8.19 3.55 0.68
N GLY A 83 -7.20 4.22 1.26
CA GLY A 83 -5.80 4.20 0.85
C GLY A 83 -4.88 3.94 2.04
N LEU A 84 -3.68 3.44 1.77
CA LEU A 84 -2.66 3.18 2.78
C LEU A 84 -1.42 4.03 2.55
N VAL A 85 -0.87 4.59 3.62
CA VAL A 85 0.45 5.22 3.65
C VAL A 85 1.20 4.61 4.82
N HIS A 86 2.21 3.78 4.56
CA HIS A 86 2.99 3.16 5.63
C HIS A 86 3.84 4.18 6.38
N SER A 87 4.19 3.89 7.62
CA SER A 87 4.89 4.81 8.53
C SER A 87 6.31 5.20 8.10
N ASP A 88 6.85 4.55 7.09
CA ASP A 88 8.14 4.85 6.46
C ASP A 88 8.01 5.42 5.03
N ASP A 89 6.80 5.52 4.49
CA ASP A 89 6.49 6.01 3.16
C ASP A 89 5.86 7.41 3.20
N PHE A 90 5.66 8.03 2.03
CA PHE A 90 4.97 9.30 1.92
C PHE A 90 4.34 9.50 0.53
N LEU A 91 3.24 10.23 0.49
CA LEU A 91 2.55 10.58 -0.76
C LEU A 91 3.49 11.35 -1.69
N TYR A 92 3.32 11.18 -2.99
CA TYR A 92 4.28 11.69 -3.97
C TYR A 92 4.36 13.22 -3.97
N ASP A 93 3.20 13.88 -3.93
CA ASP A 93 3.06 15.34 -3.85
C ASP A 93 1.74 15.73 -3.14
N SER A 94 1.51 17.04 -2.97
CA SER A 94 0.32 17.57 -2.28
C SER A 94 -0.99 17.42 -3.06
N HIS A 95 -0.96 17.05 -4.34
CA HIS A 95 -2.14 16.89 -5.21
C HIS A 95 -2.48 15.42 -5.49
N THR A 96 -1.83 14.51 -4.76
CA THR A 96 -2.00 13.07 -5.00
C THR A 96 -3.42 12.61 -4.74
N ILE A 97 -4.02 13.01 -3.61
CA ILE A 97 -5.38 12.58 -3.24
C ILE A 97 -6.43 13.22 -4.15
N SER A 98 -6.30 14.50 -4.51
CA SER A 98 -7.19 15.16 -5.48
C SER A 98 -7.22 14.42 -6.81
N ALA A 99 -6.06 14.06 -7.35
CA ALA A 99 -5.97 13.32 -8.61
C ALA A 99 -6.61 11.91 -8.54
N ILE A 100 -6.46 11.22 -7.41
CA ILE A 100 -7.09 9.92 -7.17
C ILE A 100 -8.61 10.05 -7.16
N VAL A 101 -9.14 11.05 -6.45
CA VAL A 101 -10.60 11.28 -6.37
C VAL A 101 -11.18 11.68 -7.72
N GLU A 102 -10.51 12.54 -8.48
CA GLU A 102 -10.91 12.89 -9.83
C GLU A 102 -11.00 11.66 -10.73
N GLU A 103 -10.02 10.78 -10.67
CA GLU A 103 -10.01 9.55 -11.46
C GLU A 103 -11.10 8.57 -11.03
N PHE A 104 -11.40 8.44 -9.72
CA PHE A 104 -12.56 7.67 -9.24
C PHE A 104 -13.88 8.22 -9.78
N LYS A 105 -14.05 9.55 -9.76
CA LYS A 105 -15.25 10.21 -10.31
C LYS A 105 -15.37 10.00 -11.81
N ARG A 106 -14.27 10.14 -12.55
CA ARG A 106 -14.23 10.00 -14.00
C ARG A 106 -14.52 8.58 -14.47
N THR A 107 -13.92 7.58 -13.78
CA THR A 107 -14.01 6.17 -14.19
C THR A 107 -15.13 5.41 -13.52
N ASN A 108 -15.64 5.89 -12.39
CA ASN A 108 -16.51 5.12 -11.48
C ASN A 108 -15.92 3.73 -11.16
N ALA A 109 -14.61 3.68 -10.91
CA ALA A 109 -13.89 2.45 -10.59
C ALA A 109 -14.22 1.93 -9.19
N ASP A 110 -14.05 0.62 -8.99
CA ASP A 110 -14.08 -0.05 -7.68
C ASP A 110 -12.68 -0.08 -7.05
N PHE A 111 -11.67 -0.21 -7.91
CA PHE A 111 -10.27 -0.34 -7.57
C PHE A 111 -9.43 0.57 -8.49
N LEU A 112 -8.61 1.42 -7.89
CA LEU A 112 -7.69 2.30 -8.60
C LEU A 112 -6.26 2.04 -8.11
N TYR A 113 -5.29 2.08 -9.03
CA TYR A 113 -3.87 2.06 -8.69
C TYR A 113 -3.09 2.99 -9.62
N GLY A 114 -1.90 3.36 -9.19
CA GLY A 114 -0.99 4.18 -9.99
C GLY A 114 0.44 3.70 -9.95
N ASP A 115 1.35 4.61 -10.27
CA ASP A 115 2.79 4.40 -10.23
C ASP A 115 3.37 4.75 -8.87
N GLY A 116 4.58 4.28 -8.60
CA GLY A 116 5.32 4.64 -7.40
C GLY A 116 6.83 4.60 -7.62
N ILE A 117 7.57 5.16 -6.69
CA ILE A 117 9.03 5.08 -6.69
C ILE A 117 9.56 4.55 -5.37
N TYR A 118 10.68 3.83 -5.45
CA TYR A 118 11.48 3.53 -4.27
C TYR A 118 12.61 4.53 -4.15
N VAL A 119 12.79 5.05 -2.97
CA VAL A 119 13.85 6.02 -2.65
C VAL A 119 14.83 5.43 -1.63
N ASP A 120 16.03 5.98 -1.59
CA ASP A 120 17.03 5.59 -0.60
C ASP A 120 16.52 5.89 0.83
N ALA A 121 16.82 5.01 1.77
CA ALA A 121 16.33 5.12 3.15
C ALA A 121 16.79 6.43 3.84
N ASN A 122 18.00 6.88 3.56
CA ASN A 122 18.63 8.05 4.18
C ASN A 122 18.54 9.30 3.29
N ASN A 123 18.47 9.12 1.97
CA ASN A 123 18.37 10.22 1.01
C ASN A 123 17.15 10.04 0.11
N THR A 124 16.01 10.52 0.56
CA THR A 124 14.71 10.39 -0.15
C THR A 124 14.63 11.12 -1.49
N ARG A 125 15.64 11.89 -1.88
CA ARG A 125 15.76 12.49 -3.22
C ARG A 125 16.35 11.50 -4.22
N LYS A 126 17.10 10.48 -3.76
CA LYS A 126 17.71 9.46 -4.62
C LYS A 126 16.72 8.36 -4.94
N ILE A 127 16.32 8.28 -6.20
CA ILE A 127 15.43 7.22 -6.70
C ILE A 127 16.27 5.96 -6.94
N ILE A 128 15.84 4.84 -6.37
CA ILE A 128 16.48 3.52 -6.50
C ILE A 128 15.75 2.65 -7.53
N ARG A 129 14.41 2.79 -7.59
CA ARG A 129 13.58 1.98 -8.48
C ARG A 129 12.34 2.75 -8.88
N ASN A 130 11.97 2.66 -10.16
CA ASN A 130 10.75 3.23 -10.69
C ASN A 130 9.74 2.10 -10.92
N TRP A 131 8.57 2.19 -10.29
CA TRP A 131 7.50 1.23 -10.48
C TRP A 131 6.39 1.83 -11.32
N ILE A 132 6.31 1.39 -12.58
CA ILE A 132 5.23 1.76 -13.48
C ILE A 132 4.23 0.60 -13.49
N GLY A 133 2.99 0.89 -13.04
CA GLY A 133 1.91 -0.09 -12.99
C GLY A 133 1.47 -0.52 -14.38
N GLY A 134 1.27 0.46 -15.26
CA GLY A 134 0.76 0.22 -16.61
C GLY A 134 -0.68 -0.30 -16.63
N PRO A 135 -1.27 -0.55 -17.81
CA PRO A 135 -2.66 -0.94 -17.94
C PRO A 135 -2.93 -2.33 -17.35
N TYR A 136 -4.06 -2.42 -16.64
CA TYR A 136 -4.55 -3.66 -16.05
C TYR A 136 -5.08 -4.62 -17.13
N TYR A 137 -4.67 -5.89 -16.98
CA TYR A 137 -5.25 -7.03 -17.69
C TYR A 137 -5.32 -8.22 -16.73
N ARG A 138 -6.48 -8.84 -16.60
CA ARG A 138 -6.70 -9.96 -15.66
C ARG A 138 -5.71 -11.11 -15.84
N TRP A 139 -5.32 -11.43 -17.07
CA TRP A 139 -4.35 -12.49 -17.36
C TRP A 139 -2.95 -12.21 -16.77
N LYS A 140 -2.53 -10.93 -16.72
CA LYS A 140 -1.24 -10.56 -16.12
C LYS A 140 -1.16 -10.95 -14.64
N VAL A 141 -2.28 -10.85 -13.91
CA VAL A 141 -2.32 -11.24 -12.48
C VAL A 141 -2.00 -12.73 -12.33
N ARG A 142 -2.57 -13.58 -13.18
CA ARG A 142 -2.22 -15.01 -13.22
C ARG A 142 -0.74 -15.26 -13.55
N CYS A 143 -0.12 -14.33 -14.28
CA CYS A 143 1.30 -14.34 -14.58
C CYS A 143 2.14 -13.60 -13.52
N GLY A 144 1.62 -13.41 -12.29
CA GLY A 144 2.36 -12.84 -11.17
C GLY A 144 2.56 -11.33 -11.21
N TRP A 145 1.98 -10.60 -12.19
CA TRP A 145 1.98 -9.15 -12.18
C TRP A 145 0.94 -8.65 -11.18
N LEU A 146 1.35 -7.68 -10.36
CA LEU A 146 0.47 -6.96 -9.44
C LEU A 146 0.89 -5.49 -9.40
N PRO A 147 -0.04 -4.55 -9.16
CA PRO A 147 0.33 -3.16 -8.90
C PRO A 147 1.13 -3.02 -7.60
N LEU A 148 1.80 -1.90 -7.44
CA LEU A 148 2.48 -1.58 -6.18
C LEU A 148 1.42 -1.33 -5.10
N HIS A 149 1.39 -2.17 -4.07
CA HIS A 149 0.32 -2.20 -3.09
C HIS A 149 -0.02 -0.82 -2.47
N PRO A 150 0.94 0.02 -1.99
CA PRO A 150 0.60 1.33 -1.43
C PRO A 150 0.09 2.35 -2.45
N THR A 151 0.07 2.03 -3.75
CA THR A 151 -0.59 2.87 -4.77
C THR A 151 -2.06 2.50 -4.97
N CYS A 152 -2.55 1.46 -4.31
CA CYS A 152 -3.89 0.95 -4.48
C CYS A 152 -4.88 1.71 -3.58
N TYR A 153 -5.93 2.23 -4.20
CA TYR A 153 -7.06 2.86 -3.55
C TYR A 153 -8.32 2.07 -3.93
N ILE A 154 -9.14 1.76 -2.94
CA ILE A 154 -10.23 0.78 -3.12
C ILE A 154 -11.50 1.35 -2.47
N ARG A 155 -12.66 1.16 -3.11
CA ARG A 155 -13.92 1.52 -2.48
C ARG A 155 -14.09 0.72 -1.18
N ARG A 156 -14.52 1.40 -0.12
CA ARG A 156 -14.70 0.78 1.19
C ARG A 156 -15.73 -0.35 1.16
N ASP A 157 -16.84 -0.18 0.47
CA ASP A 157 -17.88 -1.20 0.33
C ASP A 157 -17.36 -2.45 -0.39
N VAL A 158 -16.46 -2.28 -1.37
CA VAL A 158 -15.75 -3.40 -2.01
C VAL A 158 -14.90 -4.16 -1.00
N MET A 159 -14.10 -3.46 -0.18
CA MET A 159 -13.27 -4.12 0.84
C MET A 159 -14.11 -4.88 1.86
N MET A 160 -15.24 -4.31 2.27
CA MET A 160 -16.14 -4.99 3.22
C MET A 160 -16.84 -6.22 2.62
N ARG A 161 -17.10 -6.21 1.31
CA ARG A 161 -17.77 -7.31 0.61
C ARG A 161 -16.80 -8.43 0.20
N GLU A 162 -15.65 -8.07 -0.36
CA GLU A 162 -14.67 -9.05 -0.88
C GLU A 162 -13.71 -9.58 0.21
N GLY A 163 -13.79 -9.03 1.43
CA GLY A 163 -13.00 -9.41 2.60
C GLY A 163 -11.67 -8.66 2.71
N LEU A 164 -11.27 -8.40 3.93
CA LEU A 164 -10.06 -7.64 4.29
C LEU A 164 -8.77 -8.47 4.09
N TYR A 165 -7.65 -8.01 4.66
CA TYR A 165 -6.39 -8.74 4.62
C TYR A 165 -6.51 -10.05 5.42
N ASP A 166 -5.99 -11.15 4.87
CA ASP A 166 -5.89 -12.43 5.57
C ASP A 166 -4.68 -12.41 6.50
N GLU A 167 -4.97 -12.33 7.81
CA GLU A 167 -3.95 -12.21 8.87
C GLU A 167 -3.14 -13.51 9.07
N SER A 168 -3.52 -14.61 8.42
CA SER A 168 -2.75 -15.85 8.41
C SER A 168 -1.44 -15.74 7.61
N TYR A 169 -1.34 -14.75 6.70
CA TYR A 169 -0.11 -14.38 6.03
C TYR A 169 0.59 -13.26 6.80
N LYS A 170 1.87 -13.44 7.09
CA LYS A 170 2.67 -12.43 7.83
C LYS A 170 3.35 -11.42 6.91
N ILE A 171 3.58 -11.79 5.63
CA ILE A 171 4.32 -10.98 4.66
C ILE A 171 3.51 -10.80 3.36
N ALA A 172 2.73 -11.79 2.93
CA ALA A 172 2.12 -11.83 1.61
C ALA A 172 0.60 -11.56 1.60
N ALA A 173 -0.01 -11.04 2.69
CA ALA A 173 -1.44 -10.75 2.69
C ALA A 173 -1.84 -9.63 1.72
N ASP A 174 -0.92 -8.72 1.37
CA ASP A 174 -1.10 -7.75 0.29
C ASP A 174 -1.24 -8.44 -1.08
N THR A 175 -0.38 -9.42 -1.35
CA THR A 175 -0.43 -10.24 -2.56
C THR A 175 -1.73 -11.05 -2.61
N ASP A 176 -2.18 -11.63 -1.48
CA ASP A 176 -3.45 -12.35 -1.38
C ASP A 176 -4.63 -11.44 -1.72
N LEU A 177 -4.72 -10.29 -1.06
CA LEU A 177 -5.79 -9.32 -1.30
C LEU A 177 -5.82 -8.89 -2.78
N LEU A 178 -4.66 -8.57 -3.36
CA LEU A 178 -4.58 -8.15 -4.76
C LEU A 178 -4.99 -9.27 -5.72
N VAL A 179 -4.64 -10.53 -5.45
CA VAL A 179 -5.09 -11.68 -6.25
C VAL A 179 -6.61 -11.89 -6.14
N ARG A 180 -7.18 -11.81 -4.93
CA ARG A 180 -8.64 -11.90 -4.73
C ARG A 180 -9.36 -10.81 -5.52
N TYR A 181 -8.94 -9.56 -5.40
CA TYR A 181 -9.62 -8.41 -6.00
C TYR A 181 -9.40 -8.31 -7.51
N LEU A 182 -8.18 -8.49 -7.97
CA LEU A 182 -7.84 -8.29 -9.39
C LEU A 182 -8.03 -9.54 -10.26
N TYR A 183 -8.09 -10.73 -9.67
CA TYR A 183 -8.26 -11.95 -10.45
C TYR A 183 -9.59 -12.64 -10.21
N LYS A 184 -10.07 -12.73 -8.96
CA LYS A 184 -11.29 -13.48 -8.65
C LYS A 184 -12.55 -12.62 -8.66
N ALA A 185 -12.49 -11.43 -8.06
CA ALA A 185 -13.59 -10.49 -8.07
C ALA A 185 -13.78 -9.85 -9.46
N ASN A 186 -15.02 -9.48 -9.78
CA ASN A 186 -15.35 -8.78 -11.02
C ASN A 186 -15.41 -7.27 -10.77
N LEU A 187 -14.26 -6.66 -10.49
CA LEU A 187 -14.15 -5.24 -10.17
C LEU A 187 -13.85 -4.40 -11.40
N LYS A 188 -14.37 -3.19 -11.41
CA LYS A 188 -13.99 -2.15 -12.36
C LYS A 188 -12.66 -1.53 -11.92
N VAL A 189 -11.59 -1.88 -12.61
CA VAL A 189 -10.22 -1.47 -12.27
C VAL A 189 -9.78 -0.30 -13.13
N ALA A 190 -9.23 0.76 -12.52
CA ALA A 190 -8.64 1.90 -13.20
C ALA A 190 -7.15 2.03 -12.91
N TYR A 191 -6.38 2.42 -13.92
CA TYR A 191 -4.98 2.78 -13.79
C TYR A 191 -4.80 4.29 -13.97
N LEU A 192 -4.34 4.95 -12.92
CA LEU A 192 -3.97 6.36 -12.95
C LEU A 192 -2.48 6.46 -13.32
N LYS A 193 -2.18 6.94 -14.53
CA LYS A 193 -0.80 7.15 -15.01
C LYS A 193 -0.15 8.33 -14.26
N ARG A 194 0.07 8.15 -12.96
CA ARG A 194 0.66 9.15 -12.06
C ARG A 194 1.41 8.45 -10.93
N LYS A 195 2.52 9.04 -10.48
CA LYS A 195 3.19 8.61 -9.25
C LYS A 195 2.34 9.01 -8.04
N ILE A 196 2.07 8.04 -7.18
CA ILE A 196 1.19 8.19 -6.00
C ILE A 196 2.03 8.17 -4.71
N ILE A 197 3.07 7.33 -4.67
CA ILE A 197 3.81 7.05 -3.43
C ILE A 197 5.32 7.10 -3.65
N ARG A 198 6.05 7.52 -2.62
CA ARG A 198 7.48 7.35 -2.47
C ARG A 198 7.73 6.39 -1.33
N MET A 199 8.23 5.20 -1.64
CA MET A 199 8.55 4.14 -0.67
C MET A 199 10.02 4.19 -0.29
N ARG A 200 10.32 4.15 1.01
CA ARG A 200 11.71 4.00 1.46
C ARG A 200 12.18 2.55 1.28
N MET A 201 13.43 2.39 0.84
CA MET A 201 14.08 1.06 0.86
C MET A 201 14.35 0.63 2.29
N GLY A 202 14.27 -0.68 2.56
CA GLY A 202 14.53 -1.26 3.89
C GLY A 202 13.29 -1.76 4.63
N GLY A 203 12.09 -1.68 4.00
CA GLY A 203 10.86 -2.28 4.56
C GLY A 203 10.86 -3.81 4.53
N LEU A 204 9.82 -4.40 5.12
CA LEU A 204 9.65 -5.87 5.27
C LEU A 204 9.88 -6.67 3.98
N SER A 205 9.43 -6.14 2.84
CA SER A 205 9.54 -6.80 1.53
C SER A 205 10.95 -6.78 0.91
N THR A 206 11.87 -6.01 1.47
CA THR A 206 13.26 -5.90 1.01
C THR A 206 14.26 -6.56 1.96
N ASP A 207 13.79 -7.07 3.09
CA ASP A 207 14.59 -7.76 4.11
C ASP A 207 15.09 -9.11 3.59
N SER A 208 16.40 -9.28 3.60
CA SER A 208 17.04 -10.50 3.11
C SER A 208 16.77 -11.73 3.99
N GLU A 209 16.61 -11.54 5.30
CA GLU A 209 16.35 -12.63 6.24
C GLU A 209 14.94 -13.20 6.06
N LYS A 210 13.99 -12.39 5.62
CA LYS A 210 12.60 -12.77 5.41
C LYS A 210 12.33 -13.35 4.01
N ARG A 211 13.34 -13.41 3.12
CA ARG A 211 13.13 -13.89 1.74
C ARG A 211 12.58 -15.30 1.66
N ARG A 212 13.05 -16.22 2.53
CA ARG A 212 12.56 -17.60 2.53
C ARG A 212 11.11 -17.66 2.96
N ALA A 213 10.75 -17.02 4.06
CA ALA A 213 9.36 -16.96 4.54
C ALA A 213 8.43 -16.32 3.49
N MET A 214 8.87 -15.24 2.84
CA MET A 214 8.11 -14.61 1.74
C MET A 214 7.95 -15.56 0.55
N TRP A 215 8.98 -16.35 0.22
CA TRP A 215 8.89 -17.34 -0.84
C TRP A 215 7.85 -18.41 -0.51
N ASP A 216 7.91 -18.96 0.69
CA ASP A 216 7.00 -20.03 1.13
C ASP A 216 5.54 -19.53 1.21
N GLU A 217 5.31 -18.30 1.71
CA GLU A 217 3.98 -17.69 1.71
C GLU A 217 3.45 -17.44 0.30
N ASP A 218 4.26 -16.93 -0.64
CA ASP A 218 3.83 -16.74 -2.04
C ASP A 218 3.46 -18.08 -2.69
N ILE A 219 4.22 -19.16 -2.46
CA ILE A 219 3.88 -20.49 -2.98
C ILE A 219 2.57 -20.99 -2.40
N ARG A 220 2.39 -20.90 -1.08
CA ARG A 220 1.14 -21.27 -0.39
C ARG A 220 -0.05 -20.52 -0.97
N LEU A 221 0.09 -19.21 -1.12
CA LEU A 221 -0.93 -18.32 -1.64
C LEU A 221 -1.32 -18.67 -3.07
N TYR A 222 -0.36 -18.75 -3.99
CA TYR A 222 -0.67 -19.06 -5.39
C TYR A 222 -1.30 -20.43 -5.53
N THR A 223 -0.87 -21.43 -4.74
CA THR A 223 -1.49 -22.76 -4.70
C THR A 223 -2.94 -22.68 -4.23
N ALA A 224 -3.20 -21.96 -3.13
CA ALA A 224 -4.56 -21.78 -2.59
C ALA A 224 -5.51 -21.08 -3.59
N HIS A 225 -4.97 -20.20 -4.44
CA HIS A 225 -5.75 -19.55 -5.50
C HIS A 225 -5.87 -20.36 -6.80
N GLY A 226 -5.29 -21.56 -6.89
CA GLY A 226 -5.33 -22.43 -8.07
C GLY A 226 -4.40 -21.95 -9.20
N PHE A 227 -3.33 -21.21 -8.87
CA PHE A 227 -2.30 -20.81 -9.82
C PHE A 227 -1.19 -21.88 -9.87
N TRP A 228 -0.44 -21.89 -10.95
CA TRP A 228 0.81 -22.64 -11.01
C TRP A 228 1.86 -21.92 -10.18
N ALA A 229 1.95 -22.25 -8.91
CA ALA A 229 2.64 -21.44 -7.91
C ALA A 229 4.09 -21.09 -8.30
N LEU A 230 4.91 -22.08 -8.67
CA LEU A 230 6.30 -21.87 -9.03
C LEU A 230 6.46 -21.03 -10.31
N PRO A 231 5.81 -21.33 -11.45
CA PRO A 231 5.84 -20.46 -12.65
C PRO A 231 5.36 -19.04 -12.36
N THR A 232 4.26 -18.87 -11.63
CA THR A 232 3.72 -17.56 -11.27
C THR A 232 4.72 -16.76 -10.44
N LYS A 233 5.36 -17.41 -9.46
CA LYS A 233 6.39 -16.77 -8.63
C LYS A 233 7.61 -16.34 -9.43
N VAL A 234 8.09 -17.17 -10.34
CA VAL A 234 9.22 -16.83 -11.23
C VAL A 234 8.85 -15.63 -12.11
N MET A 235 7.67 -15.64 -12.72
CA MET A 235 7.19 -14.52 -13.53
C MET A 235 7.01 -13.23 -12.71
N LYS A 236 6.53 -13.32 -11.46
CA LYS A 236 6.48 -12.17 -10.52
C LYS A 236 7.87 -11.52 -10.35
N MET A 237 8.93 -12.32 -10.32
CA MET A 237 10.29 -11.80 -10.23
C MET A 237 10.74 -11.15 -11.55
N MET A 238 10.38 -11.72 -12.70
CA MET A 238 10.72 -11.17 -14.02
C MET A 238 10.06 -9.81 -14.27
N TRP A 239 8.83 -9.59 -13.84
CA TRP A 239 8.15 -8.29 -13.93
C TRP A 239 8.90 -7.16 -13.20
N LYS A 240 9.76 -7.48 -12.24
CA LYS A 240 10.54 -6.49 -11.48
C LYS A 240 11.80 -6.03 -12.22
N VAL A 241 12.32 -6.80 -13.17
CA VAL A 241 13.61 -6.51 -13.84
C VAL A 241 13.62 -5.17 -14.59
N PRO A 242 12.62 -4.83 -15.43
CA PRO A 242 12.61 -3.55 -16.17
C PRO A 242 12.65 -2.33 -15.23
N GLN A 243 12.03 -2.42 -14.06
CA GLN A 243 11.90 -1.33 -13.09
C GLN A 243 13.25 -0.84 -12.53
N PHE A 244 14.25 -1.73 -12.47
CA PHE A 244 15.61 -1.38 -12.05
C PHE A 244 16.41 -0.75 -13.19
N VAL A 245 16.12 -1.14 -14.44
CA VAL A 245 16.78 -0.58 -15.61
C VAL A 245 16.30 0.85 -15.83
N GLU A 246 14.98 1.06 -15.80
CA GLU A 246 14.36 2.39 -15.98
C GLU A 246 14.82 3.41 -14.93
N ALA A 247 15.03 2.97 -13.68
CA ALA A 247 15.49 3.86 -12.61
C ALA A 247 16.84 4.53 -12.88
N LYS A 248 17.71 3.91 -13.71
CA LYS A 248 19.01 4.49 -14.08
C LYS A 248 18.91 5.68 -15.05
N PHE A 249 17.78 5.82 -15.74
CA PHE A 249 17.53 6.88 -16.71
C PHE A 249 16.67 8.02 -16.17
N ILE A 250 16.17 7.90 -14.93
CA ILE A 250 15.42 8.97 -14.27
C ILE A 250 16.41 9.77 -13.43
N LYS A 251 16.68 11.00 -13.87
CA LYS A 251 17.46 12.00 -13.14
C LYS A 251 16.57 12.84 -12.25
#